data_c4477ef7e2acdd90baa5f0ebf1bc8534
#
_entry.id   c4477ef7e2acdd90baa5f0ebf1bc8534
#
_cell.length_a   1.000
_cell.length_b   1.000
_cell.length_c   1.000
_cell.angle_alpha   90.00
_cell.angle_beta   90.00
_cell.angle_gamma   90.00
#
_symmetry.space_group_name_H-M   'P 1'
#
loop_
_entity.id
_entity.type
_entity.pdbx_description
1 polymer ?
#
loop_
_entity_poly.entity_id
_entity_poly.type
_entity_poly.pdbx_seq_one_letter_code
_entity_poly.pdbx_strand_id
1 'polypeptide(L)'
;MNEVTNITNTNLPSSKKERIVLSLEQIKQVIPHREPFLLIDKVEIVEKEKSAIGYKYLTGNEDFFSGHFPGNPIMPGVLVIESMAQTACVLYLSRPDLRGKFAYFMSIEETKFRKPVRPGDLLELKVEVVKAKERVGKVKGIAYVNNNVVAESEFMFVLVEAEEAKKQQEQISTSTTISQTNIHPTVIIHPTAVIHPTVKIGAYTIIGPECVIEENVQIGSFCRIEYAIIKKNTKIFDSVCIGTLPQDIKFKGEKTLVIIGENCVLREFVTIHRGTSSKITSVGNNCYLMAYSHVAHDCKVGNDVIIANCGTLAGHVTVEDGVNIGGLVAIHQYTRIGKLAMLGGGAMVSKDVPPYFIVAGDRAELRGINVIGLKRKGFSIEKIKKIKESYKRLFRSKLPLAEAIKKVEAENELTEEVKYMIDFIKSSKRGICRIARKK
;
A
#
# COMPACT_ATOMS: atom_id res chain seq x y z
N MET A 1 -102.28 -16.80 24.51
CA MET A 1 -101.91 -16.02 25.69
C MET A 1 -100.47 -16.28 25.92
N ASN A 2 -99.65 -15.27 25.61
CA ASN A 2 -98.58 -14.66 26.34
C ASN A 2 -97.34 -15.56 26.63
N GLU A 3 -96.17 -15.20 26.53
CA GLU A 3 -95.52 -13.86 26.40
C GLU A 3 -94.15 -14.08 25.85
N VAL A 4 -93.69 -13.08 25.09
CA VAL A 4 -92.36 -12.97 24.54
C VAL A 4 -91.38 -12.49 25.65
N THR A 5 -90.25 -13.08 25.83
CA THR A 5 -89.13 -12.44 26.54
C THR A 5 -87.91 -12.43 25.67
N ASN A 6 -87.55 -11.18 25.31
CA ASN A 6 -86.31 -10.79 24.63
C ASN A 6 -85.10 -11.19 25.47
N ILE A 7 -84.12 -11.81 24.85
CA ILE A 7 -82.77 -11.87 25.35
C ILE A 7 -81.88 -11.10 24.40
N THR A 8 -81.36 -10.00 24.88
CA THR A 8 -80.52 -9.05 24.26
C THR A 8 -79.21 -9.65 23.79
N ASN A 9 -78.93 -9.50 22.50
CA ASN A 9 -77.63 -9.71 21.92
C ASN A 9 -76.59 -8.73 22.50
N THR A 10 -75.64 -9.22 23.23
CA THR A 10 -74.40 -8.50 23.57
C THR A 10 -73.43 -8.62 22.41
N ASN A 11 -73.37 -7.58 21.57
CA ASN A 11 -72.32 -7.39 20.56
C ASN A 11 -70.95 -7.33 21.24
N LEU A 12 -70.10 -8.33 21.01
CA LEU A 12 -68.65 -8.19 21.16
C LEU A 12 -68.08 -7.59 19.86
N PRO A 13 -67.32 -6.50 19.92
CA PRO A 13 -66.66 -6.00 18.75
C PRO A 13 -65.36 -6.80 18.51
N SER A 14 -65.36 -7.76 17.63
CA SER A 14 -64.15 -8.36 17.07
C SER A 14 -63.65 -7.46 15.95
N SER A 15 -62.96 -6.36 16.26
CA SER A 15 -62.15 -5.66 15.30
C SER A 15 -60.88 -6.47 15.07
N LYS A 16 -60.86 -7.39 14.09
CA LYS A 16 -59.63 -7.92 13.49
C LYS A 16 -58.90 -6.69 12.90
N LYS A 17 -57.89 -6.17 13.62
CA LYS A 17 -56.95 -5.17 13.05
C LYS A 17 -56.35 -5.80 11.80
N GLU A 18 -56.53 -5.18 10.66
CA GLU A 18 -56.03 -5.64 9.36
C GLU A 18 -54.50 -5.58 9.38
N ARG A 19 -53.84 -6.76 9.34
CA ARG A 19 -52.38 -6.86 9.27
C ARG A 19 -51.94 -6.56 7.85
N ILE A 20 -50.91 -5.72 7.70
CA ILE A 20 -50.26 -5.43 6.41
C ILE A 20 -49.10 -6.40 6.26
N VAL A 21 -49.10 -7.20 5.20
CA VAL A 21 -48.04 -8.16 4.90
C VAL A 21 -47.25 -7.65 3.71
N LEU A 22 -45.95 -7.51 3.85
CA LEU A 22 -45.05 -7.11 2.77
C LEU A 22 -44.18 -8.30 2.34
N SER A 23 -44.20 -8.56 1.04
CA SER A 23 -43.31 -9.51 0.39
C SER A 23 -41.90 -8.94 0.24
N LEU A 24 -40.93 -9.81 -0.10
CA LEU A 24 -39.54 -9.42 -0.34
C LEU A 24 -39.41 -8.25 -1.33
N GLU A 25 -40.18 -8.30 -2.45
CA GLU A 25 -40.11 -7.22 -3.46
C GLU A 25 -40.71 -5.91 -2.94
N GLN A 26 -41.72 -5.97 -2.08
CA GLN A 26 -42.28 -4.77 -1.43
C GLN A 26 -41.33 -4.22 -0.37
N ILE A 27 -40.64 -5.10 0.37
CA ILE A 27 -39.58 -4.70 1.32
C ILE A 27 -38.47 -3.91 0.61
N LYS A 28 -38.00 -4.39 -0.55
CA LYS A 28 -36.99 -3.72 -1.37
C LYS A 28 -37.42 -2.33 -1.86
N GLN A 29 -38.72 -2.07 -1.92
CA GLN A 29 -39.25 -0.73 -2.25
C GLN A 29 -39.30 0.22 -1.03
N VAL A 30 -39.23 -0.32 0.18
CA VAL A 30 -39.33 0.43 1.44
C VAL A 30 -37.96 0.73 2.03
N ILE A 31 -37.04 -0.27 2.07
CA ILE A 31 -35.71 -0.12 2.65
C ILE A 31 -34.61 -0.22 1.58
N PRO A 32 -33.46 0.46 1.79
CA PRO A 32 -32.39 0.49 0.81
C PRO A 32 -31.56 -0.80 0.72
N HIS A 33 -31.65 -1.69 1.71
CA HIS A 33 -30.86 -2.93 1.78
C HIS A 33 -31.10 -3.84 0.59
N ARG A 34 -30.05 -4.51 0.12
CA ARG A 34 -30.07 -5.48 -1.00
C ARG A 34 -29.22 -6.69 -0.63
N GLU A 35 -29.43 -7.80 -1.34
CA GLU A 35 -28.56 -8.97 -1.20
C GLU A 35 -27.08 -8.59 -1.49
N PRO A 36 -26.12 -9.19 -0.78
CA PRO A 36 -26.27 -10.25 0.22
C PRO A 36 -26.65 -9.77 1.63
N PHE A 37 -26.84 -8.45 1.85
CA PHE A 37 -27.09 -7.86 3.16
C PHE A 37 -28.57 -7.59 3.47
N LEU A 38 -29.51 -8.11 2.68
CA LEU A 38 -30.95 -8.10 2.98
C LEU A 38 -31.29 -9.35 3.79
N LEU A 39 -31.48 -9.18 5.10
CA LEU A 39 -31.59 -10.26 6.08
C LEU A 39 -33.01 -10.54 6.54
N ILE A 40 -34.01 -10.19 5.73
CA ILE A 40 -35.45 -10.46 5.97
C ILE A 40 -36.13 -10.84 4.66
N ASP A 41 -37.07 -11.81 4.68
CA ASP A 41 -37.78 -12.30 3.50
C ASP A 41 -39.23 -11.81 3.45
N LYS A 42 -39.85 -11.57 4.61
CA LYS A 42 -41.23 -11.11 4.77
C LYS A 42 -41.36 -10.26 6.03
N VAL A 43 -42.24 -9.26 6.02
CA VAL A 43 -42.62 -8.48 7.20
C VAL A 43 -44.13 -8.37 7.33
N GLU A 44 -44.65 -8.61 8.54
CA GLU A 44 -46.03 -8.35 8.91
C GLU A 44 -46.10 -7.15 9.85
N ILE A 45 -46.71 -6.06 9.44
CA ILE A 45 -47.01 -4.92 10.33
C ILE A 45 -48.26 -5.29 11.13
N VAL A 46 -48.06 -5.52 12.41
CA VAL A 46 -49.15 -5.96 13.34
C VAL A 46 -49.94 -4.75 13.83
N GLU A 47 -49.26 -3.68 14.16
CA GLU A 47 -49.84 -2.40 14.55
C GLU A 47 -49.02 -1.28 13.93
N LYS A 48 -49.67 -0.42 13.12
CA LYS A 48 -49.00 0.66 12.43
C LYS A 48 -48.22 1.53 13.42
N GLU A 49 -46.99 1.89 13.05
CA GLU A 49 -46.06 2.71 13.81
C GLU A 49 -45.65 2.14 15.20
N LYS A 50 -46.11 0.95 15.56
CA LYS A 50 -45.86 0.39 16.87
C LYS A 50 -45.18 -0.95 16.85
N SER A 51 -45.64 -1.93 16.03
CA SER A 51 -45.05 -3.26 16.06
C SER A 51 -45.12 -3.97 14.72
N ALA A 52 -44.08 -4.77 14.44
CA ALA A 52 -44.01 -5.63 13.27
C ALA A 52 -43.32 -6.97 13.61
N ILE A 53 -43.50 -7.93 12.72
CA ILE A 53 -42.85 -9.24 12.77
C ILE A 53 -42.15 -9.47 11.44
N GLY A 54 -40.81 -9.55 11.45
CA GLY A 54 -40.00 -9.97 10.32
C GLY A 54 -39.76 -11.47 10.31
N TYR A 55 -39.53 -12.00 9.14
CA TYR A 55 -39.22 -13.43 8.95
C TYR A 55 -38.00 -13.56 8.05
N LYS A 56 -37.05 -14.44 8.43
CA LYS A 56 -35.91 -14.85 7.61
C LYS A 56 -35.76 -16.37 7.66
N TYR A 57 -35.84 -17.02 6.53
CA TYR A 57 -35.50 -18.43 6.40
C TYR A 57 -34.02 -18.58 6.03
N LEU A 58 -33.27 -19.31 6.84
CA LEU A 58 -31.85 -19.54 6.65
C LEU A 58 -31.63 -20.80 5.82
N THR A 59 -31.27 -20.62 4.56
CA THR A 59 -31.10 -21.71 3.58
C THR A 59 -29.83 -22.52 3.79
N GLY A 60 -28.82 -21.90 4.43
CA GLY A 60 -27.46 -22.42 4.56
C GLY A 60 -26.49 -21.97 3.45
N ASN A 61 -27.00 -21.25 2.44
CA ASN A 61 -26.22 -20.73 1.34
C ASN A 61 -25.76 -19.27 1.57
N GLU A 62 -26.14 -18.68 2.70
CA GLU A 62 -25.73 -17.33 3.05
C GLU A 62 -24.22 -17.28 3.29
N ASP A 63 -23.54 -16.28 2.70
CA ASP A 63 -22.08 -16.15 2.66
C ASP A 63 -21.41 -16.27 4.04
N PHE A 64 -22.07 -15.78 5.09
CA PHE A 64 -21.51 -15.81 6.43
C PHE A 64 -21.38 -17.23 7.02
N PHE A 65 -22.13 -18.22 6.54
CA PHE A 65 -22.02 -19.59 7.04
C PHE A 65 -20.71 -20.27 6.62
N SER A 66 -20.10 -19.85 5.52
CA SER A 66 -18.83 -20.40 5.04
C SER A 66 -17.67 -20.15 6.02
N GLY A 67 -17.71 -19.03 6.75
CA GLY A 67 -16.69 -18.61 7.69
C GLY A 67 -17.08 -18.68 9.17
N HIS A 68 -18.35 -18.72 9.50
CA HIS A 68 -18.84 -18.62 10.90
C HIS A 68 -19.70 -19.83 11.35
N PHE A 69 -19.13 -21.00 11.65
CA PHE A 69 -17.73 -21.43 11.64
C PHE A 69 -17.57 -22.66 10.73
N PRO A 70 -16.40 -22.93 10.12
CA PRO A 70 -16.22 -24.13 9.31
C PRO A 70 -16.57 -25.41 10.08
N GLY A 71 -17.46 -26.23 9.51
CA GLY A 71 -17.96 -27.49 10.15
C GLY A 71 -19.01 -27.32 11.26
N ASN A 72 -19.29 -26.07 11.70
CA ASN A 72 -20.35 -25.78 12.69
C ASN A 72 -21.04 -24.44 12.34
N PRO A 73 -21.81 -24.38 11.24
CA PRO A 73 -22.39 -23.14 10.76
C PRO A 73 -23.43 -22.58 11.73
N ILE A 74 -23.26 -21.33 12.15
CA ILE A 74 -24.22 -20.56 12.93
C ILE A 74 -24.29 -19.13 12.39
N MET A 75 -25.45 -18.52 12.42
CA MET A 75 -25.63 -17.12 12.05
C MET A 75 -24.92 -16.23 13.09
N PRO A 76 -24.07 -15.28 12.69
CA PRO A 76 -23.49 -14.32 13.62
C PRO A 76 -24.57 -13.58 14.41
N GLY A 77 -24.44 -13.51 15.74
CA GLY A 77 -25.44 -12.87 16.58
C GLY A 77 -25.71 -11.41 16.21
N VAL A 78 -24.67 -10.68 15.78
CA VAL A 78 -24.80 -9.29 15.32
C VAL A 78 -25.69 -9.17 14.08
N LEU A 79 -25.72 -10.18 13.20
CA LEU A 79 -26.62 -10.21 12.03
C LEU A 79 -28.08 -10.52 12.44
N VAL A 80 -28.31 -11.19 13.57
CA VAL A 80 -29.66 -11.33 14.13
C VAL A 80 -30.18 -9.98 14.61
N ILE A 81 -29.30 -9.14 15.24
CA ILE A 81 -29.65 -7.76 15.62
C ILE A 81 -29.96 -6.93 14.37
N GLU A 82 -29.12 -7.03 13.35
CA GLU A 82 -29.33 -6.33 12.06
C GLU A 82 -30.66 -6.73 11.42
N SER A 83 -31.02 -8.01 11.43
CA SER A 83 -32.32 -8.50 10.92
C SER A 83 -33.50 -7.87 11.66
N MET A 84 -33.41 -7.72 13.01
CA MET A 84 -34.41 -6.99 13.79
C MET A 84 -34.47 -5.51 13.43
N ALA A 85 -33.31 -4.87 13.18
CA ALA A 85 -33.25 -3.48 12.77
C ALA A 85 -33.87 -3.27 11.38
N GLN A 86 -33.61 -4.15 10.43
CA GLN A 86 -34.24 -4.10 9.11
C GLN A 86 -35.76 -4.26 9.21
N THR A 87 -36.25 -5.14 10.09
CA THR A 87 -37.70 -5.27 10.38
C THR A 87 -38.27 -3.97 10.92
N ALA A 88 -37.58 -3.32 11.86
CA ALA A 88 -37.97 -2.02 12.39
C ALA A 88 -37.92 -0.91 11.33
N CYS A 89 -36.90 -0.94 10.43
CA CYS A 89 -36.82 -0.01 9.29
C CYS A 89 -38.03 -0.15 8.37
N VAL A 90 -38.47 -1.38 8.06
CA VAL A 90 -39.68 -1.59 7.24
C VAL A 90 -40.89 -1.00 7.92
N LEU A 91 -41.06 -1.19 9.24
CA LEU A 91 -42.18 -0.62 10.01
C LEU A 91 -42.21 0.92 9.90
N TYR A 92 -41.06 1.58 10.08
CA TYR A 92 -40.96 3.06 10.05
C TYR A 92 -41.06 3.64 8.67
N LEU A 93 -40.29 3.12 7.71
CA LEU A 93 -40.17 3.67 6.36
C LEU A 93 -41.36 3.29 5.45
N SER A 94 -42.29 2.44 5.93
CA SER A 94 -43.59 2.21 5.29
C SER A 94 -44.50 3.44 5.37
N ARG A 95 -44.21 4.40 6.24
CA ARG A 95 -44.92 5.67 6.32
C ARG A 95 -44.60 6.53 5.09
N PRO A 96 -45.61 7.18 4.44
CA PRO A 96 -45.37 7.98 3.26
C PRO A 96 -44.41 9.17 3.48
N ASP A 97 -44.46 9.81 4.68
CA ASP A 97 -43.63 10.96 5.07
C ASP A 97 -42.17 10.60 5.41
N LEU A 98 -41.89 9.32 5.59
CA LEU A 98 -40.56 8.82 5.92
C LEU A 98 -39.92 8.01 4.78
N ARG A 99 -40.62 7.81 3.68
CA ARG A 99 -40.19 7.00 2.56
C ARG A 99 -38.95 7.60 1.89
N GLY A 100 -37.94 6.76 1.63
CA GLY A 100 -36.69 7.16 1.00
C GLY A 100 -35.62 7.67 1.96
N LYS A 101 -35.88 7.71 3.29
CA LYS A 101 -34.87 8.00 4.29
C LYS A 101 -34.01 6.79 4.59
N PHE A 102 -32.84 7.02 5.18
CA PHE A 102 -31.97 5.98 5.75
C PHE A 102 -32.11 5.93 7.26
N ALA A 103 -31.99 4.74 7.83
CA ALA A 103 -31.96 4.56 9.28
C ALA A 103 -30.56 4.08 9.69
N TYR A 104 -29.88 4.84 10.54
CA TYR A 104 -28.57 4.48 11.07
C TYR A 104 -28.66 4.15 12.54
N PHE A 105 -27.94 3.10 12.97
CA PHE A 105 -27.83 2.79 14.39
C PHE A 105 -27.18 3.94 15.15
N MET A 106 -27.73 4.27 16.31
CA MET A 106 -27.14 5.18 17.29
C MET A 106 -26.57 4.44 18.49
N SER A 107 -27.31 3.43 18.99
CA SER A 107 -26.85 2.56 20.07
C SER A 107 -27.52 1.20 19.97
N ILE A 108 -26.87 0.18 20.54
CA ILE A 108 -27.39 -1.15 20.78
C ILE A 108 -27.20 -1.42 22.27
N GLU A 109 -28.31 -1.66 22.98
CA GLU A 109 -28.33 -1.76 24.41
C GLU A 109 -29.00 -3.09 24.85
N GLU A 110 -28.75 -3.51 26.06
CA GLU A 110 -29.38 -4.69 26.70
C GLU A 110 -29.42 -5.95 25.83
N THR A 111 -28.38 -6.15 25.03
CA THR A 111 -28.32 -7.27 24.07
C THR A 111 -27.95 -8.57 24.76
N LYS A 112 -28.74 -9.63 24.50
CA LYS A 112 -28.49 -10.99 24.99
C LYS A 112 -28.68 -12.00 23.86
N PHE A 113 -27.68 -12.85 23.64
CA PHE A 113 -27.75 -14.00 22.75
C PHE A 113 -27.98 -15.27 23.60
N ARG A 114 -29.04 -16.00 23.33
CA ARG A 114 -29.46 -17.12 24.19
C ARG A 114 -29.25 -18.48 23.57
N LYS A 115 -29.42 -18.58 22.25
CA LYS A 115 -29.23 -19.84 21.49
C LYS A 115 -28.65 -19.55 20.11
N PRO A 116 -27.81 -20.44 19.56
CA PRO A 116 -27.33 -20.33 18.21
C PRO A 116 -28.48 -20.49 17.19
N VAL A 117 -28.40 -19.73 16.10
CA VAL A 117 -29.30 -19.83 14.95
C VAL A 117 -28.57 -20.53 13.81
N ARG A 118 -29.16 -21.52 13.16
CA ARG A 118 -28.49 -22.45 12.24
C ARG A 118 -29.14 -22.49 10.86
N PRO A 119 -28.46 -23.02 9.84
CA PRO A 119 -29.09 -23.38 8.57
C PRO A 119 -30.35 -24.25 8.80
N GLY A 120 -31.44 -23.93 8.07
CA GLY A 120 -32.74 -24.57 8.19
C GLY A 120 -33.69 -23.92 9.21
N ASP A 121 -33.20 -22.98 10.05
CA ASP A 121 -34.04 -22.27 10.99
C ASP A 121 -34.91 -21.20 10.28
N LEU A 122 -36.15 -21.05 10.74
CA LEU A 122 -36.97 -19.88 10.45
C LEU A 122 -36.86 -18.90 11.62
N LEU A 123 -36.22 -17.77 11.35
CA LEU A 123 -36.04 -16.69 12.31
C LEU A 123 -37.27 -15.77 12.28
N GLU A 124 -37.95 -15.64 13.42
CA GLU A 124 -39.09 -14.76 13.63
C GLU A 124 -38.62 -13.56 14.50
N LEU A 125 -38.75 -12.34 13.96
CA LEU A 125 -38.17 -11.12 14.48
C LEU A 125 -39.28 -10.17 14.94
N LYS A 126 -39.65 -10.20 16.23
CA LYS A 126 -40.66 -9.31 16.78
C LYS A 126 -40.04 -8.01 17.20
N VAL A 127 -40.51 -6.89 16.64
CA VAL A 127 -40.03 -5.54 16.99
C VAL A 127 -41.18 -4.69 17.51
N GLU A 128 -40.91 -3.94 18.55
CA GLU A 128 -41.85 -2.99 19.16
C GLU A 128 -41.17 -1.63 19.40
N VAL A 129 -41.85 -0.57 19.01
CA VAL A 129 -41.40 0.80 19.22
C VAL A 129 -41.61 1.19 20.67
N VAL A 130 -40.54 1.40 21.41
CA VAL A 130 -40.55 1.85 22.80
C VAL A 130 -40.77 3.36 22.89
N LYS A 131 -40.09 4.09 22.01
CA LYS A 131 -40.19 5.56 21.95
C LYS A 131 -39.85 6.05 20.55
N ALA A 132 -40.61 7.01 20.05
CA ALA A 132 -40.34 7.67 18.79
C ALA A 132 -40.42 9.18 18.96
N LYS A 133 -39.50 9.90 18.31
CA LYS A 133 -39.51 11.35 18.06
C LYS A 133 -39.21 11.52 16.58
N GLU A 134 -39.44 12.71 16.03
CA GLU A 134 -39.39 13.02 14.59
C GLU A 134 -38.33 12.27 13.76
N ARG A 135 -37.08 12.22 14.25
CA ARG A 135 -35.96 11.59 13.52
C ARG A 135 -35.29 10.44 14.27
N VAL A 136 -35.68 10.17 15.52
CA VAL A 136 -35.02 9.17 16.39
C VAL A 136 -36.05 8.20 16.94
N GLY A 137 -35.74 6.90 16.84
CA GLY A 137 -36.56 5.85 17.42
C GLY A 137 -35.78 4.93 18.32
N LYS A 138 -36.41 4.48 19.43
CA LYS A 138 -35.94 3.37 20.26
C LYS A 138 -36.88 2.19 20.08
N VAL A 139 -36.30 1.05 19.78
CA VAL A 139 -37.02 -0.20 19.45
C VAL A 139 -36.51 -1.30 20.35
N LYS A 140 -37.42 -2.14 20.84
CA LYS A 140 -37.12 -3.42 21.44
C LYS A 140 -37.35 -4.53 20.42
N GLY A 141 -36.36 -5.40 20.24
CA GLY A 141 -36.40 -6.53 19.34
C GLY A 141 -36.23 -7.84 20.09
N ILE A 142 -37.00 -8.87 19.72
CA ILE A 142 -36.83 -10.22 20.22
C ILE A 142 -36.92 -11.18 19.03
N ALA A 143 -35.87 -11.97 18.88
CA ALA A 143 -35.77 -12.99 17.84
C ALA A 143 -36.11 -14.38 18.37
N TYR A 144 -36.90 -15.15 17.63
CA TYR A 144 -37.35 -16.50 17.97
C TYR A 144 -36.97 -17.50 16.88
N VAL A 145 -36.69 -18.72 17.29
CA VAL A 145 -36.68 -19.94 16.44
C VAL A 145 -37.50 -20.99 17.15
N ASN A 146 -38.51 -21.57 16.47
CA ASN A 146 -39.39 -22.56 17.04
C ASN A 146 -39.96 -22.15 18.43
N ASN A 147 -40.48 -20.94 18.53
CA ASN A 147 -41.00 -20.31 19.75
C ASN A 147 -39.98 -20.13 20.91
N ASN A 148 -38.72 -20.45 20.71
CA ASN A 148 -37.66 -20.17 21.69
C ASN A 148 -36.99 -18.84 21.40
N VAL A 149 -36.77 -18.00 22.42
CA VAL A 149 -35.97 -16.79 22.31
C VAL A 149 -34.52 -17.14 22.00
N VAL A 150 -33.99 -16.63 20.88
CA VAL A 150 -32.61 -16.83 20.46
C VAL A 150 -31.76 -15.57 20.70
N ALA A 151 -32.36 -14.39 20.54
CA ALA A 151 -31.73 -13.11 20.87
C ALA A 151 -32.77 -12.07 21.29
N GLU A 152 -32.34 -11.12 22.09
CA GLU A 152 -33.10 -9.92 22.45
C GLU A 152 -32.16 -8.70 22.50
N SER A 153 -32.69 -7.53 22.13
CA SER A 153 -31.92 -6.29 22.16
C SER A 153 -32.85 -5.06 22.21
N GLU A 154 -32.39 -4.01 22.82
CA GLU A 154 -32.91 -2.66 22.59
C GLU A 154 -31.93 -1.89 21.73
N PHE A 155 -32.41 -1.14 20.77
CA PHE A 155 -31.55 -0.34 19.92
C PHE A 155 -32.19 0.99 19.54
N MET A 156 -31.37 1.98 19.30
CA MET A 156 -31.78 3.29 18.82
C MET A 156 -31.29 3.52 17.41
N PHE A 157 -32.07 4.20 16.64
CA PHE A 157 -31.70 4.64 15.29
C PHE A 157 -32.08 6.10 15.06
N VAL A 158 -31.38 6.72 14.09
CA VAL A 158 -31.71 8.05 13.56
C VAL A 158 -32.08 7.95 12.07
N LEU A 159 -33.10 8.68 11.66
CA LEU A 159 -33.50 8.81 10.25
C LEU A 159 -32.76 10.00 9.63
N VAL A 160 -32.13 9.74 8.47
CA VAL A 160 -31.36 10.70 7.69
C VAL A 160 -32.00 10.85 6.32
N GLU A 161 -32.11 12.09 5.80
CA GLU A 161 -32.61 12.35 4.47
C GLU A 161 -31.70 11.72 3.41
N ALA A 162 -32.29 11.14 2.36
CA ALA A 162 -31.51 10.55 1.27
C ALA A 162 -30.58 11.56 0.59
N GLU A 163 -30.94 12.84 0.57
CA GLU A 163 -30.08 13.91 0.08
C GLU A 163 -28.94 14.26 1.04
N GLU A 164 -29.16 14.21 2.36
CA GLU A 164 -28.10 14.37 3.34
C GLU A 164 -27.16 13.17 3.33
N ALA A 165 -27.68 11.95 3.19
CA ALA A 165 -26.88 10.74 3.01
C ALA A 165 -26.15 10.75 1.67
N LYS A 166 -26.76 11.24 0.59
CA LYS A 166 -26.09 11.50 -0.69
C LYS A 166 -25.03 12.59 -0.57
N LYS A 167 -25.30 13.70 0.13
CA LYS A 167 -24.29 14.75 0.40
C LYS A 167 -23.15 14.27 1.29
N GLN A 168 -23.41 13.42 2.28
CA GLN A 168 -22.34 12.74 3.02
C GLN A 168 -21.63 11.69 2.17
N GLN A 169 -22.34 10.99 1.33
CA GLN A 169 -21.79 10.07 0.33
C GLN A 169 -21.18 10.83 -0.84
N GLU A 170 -21.68 12.00 -1.21
CA GLU A 170 -21.07 12.94 -2.16
C GLU A 170 -19.93 13.74 -1.53
N GLN A 171 -19.90 14.02 -0.26
CA GLN A 171 -18.68 14.47 0.46
C GLN A 171 -17.67 13.33 0.66
N ILE A 172 -18.09 12.10 0.76
CA ILE A 172 -17.27 10.89 0.67
C ILE A 172 -17.03 10.56 -0.82
N SER A 173 -17.93 10.83 -1.75
CA SER A 173 -17.84 10.56 -3.19
C SER A 173 -17.51 11.78 -4.06
N THR A 174 -17.52 13.01 -3.56
CA THR A 174 -16.77 14.14 -4.15
C THR A 174 -15.31 14.13 -3.64
N SER A 175 -14.99 13.35 -2.62
CA SER A 175 -13.70 12.69 -2.51
C SER A 175 -13.65 11.36 -3.31
N THR A 176 -14.74 10.84 -3.86
CA THR A 176 -14.87 9.69 -4.78
C THR A 176 -15.75 10.03 -5.99
N THR A 177 -15.57 11.20 -6.60
CA THR A 177 -15.35 11.14 -8.03
C THR A 177 -14.24 10.11 -8.13
N ILE A 178 -14.39 9.13 -8.99
CA ILE A 178 -13.25 8.54 -9.67
C ILE A 178 -12.66 9.68 -10.54
N SER A 179 -12.23 10.80 -9.97
CA SER A 179 -10.89 11.29 -10.16
C SER A 179 -10.11 10.04 -9.80
N GLN A 180 -9.45 9.43 -10.75
CA GLN A 180 -8.39 8.46 -10.52
C GLN A 180 -7.71 8.96 -9.26
N THR A 181 -8.10 8.41 -8.08
CA THR A 181 -7.36 8.69 -6.87
C THR A 181 -6.04 8.08 -7.18
N ASN A 182 -5.07 8.94 -7.44
CA ASN A 182 -3.72 8.53 -7.78
C ASN A 182 -3.17 7.56 -6.73
N ILE A 183 -3.90 7.37 -5.62
CA ILE A 183 -3.55 6.52 -4.48
C ILE A 183 -4.64 5.44 -4.32
N HIS A 184 -4.25 4.18 -4.43
CA HIS A 184 -5.17 3.06 -4.25
C HIS A 184 -5.74 3.00 -2.82
N PRO A 185 -7.03 2.65 -2.59
CA PRO A 185 -7.68 2.67 -1.25
C PRO A 185 -7.02 1.80 -0.18
N THR A 186 -6.26 0.76 -0.58
CA THR A 186 -5.55 -0.13 0.35
C THR A 186 -4.19 0.39 0.79
N VAL A 187 -3.78 1.59 0.35
CA VAL A 187 -2.50 2.20 0.75
C VAL A 187 -2.57 2.66 2.20
N ILE A 188 -1.54 2.32 2.96
CA ILE A 188 -1.39 2.80 4.34
C ILE A 188 -0.38 3.95 4.33
N ILE A 189 -0.81 5.13 4.80
CA ILE A 189 0.02 6.33 4.85
C ILE A 189 0.19 6.77 6.30
N HIS A 190 1.44 6.90 6.74
CA HIS A 190 1.75 7.42 8.07
C HIS A 190 1.39 8.93 8.15
N PRO A 191 0.85 9.43 9.28
CA PRO A 191 0.42 10.82 9.41
C PRO A 191 1.52 11.88 9.19
N THR A 192 2.81 11.53 9.35
CA THR A 192 3.93 12.44 9.12
C THR A 192 4.44 12.45 7.67
N ALA A 193 3.88 11.60 6.80
CA ALA A 193 4.27 11.57 5.40
C ALA A 193 3.66 12.75 4.63
N VAL A 194 4.48 13.40 3.83
CA VAL A 194 4.08 14.50 2.93
C VAL A 194 4.11 13.99 1.50
N ILE A 195 2.95 13.96 0.84
CA ILE A 195 2.79 13.40 -0.50
C ILE A 195 2.19 14.48 -1.42
N HIS A 196 2.87 14.74 -2.54
CA HIS A 196 2.35 15.69 -3.52
C HIS A 196 1.08 15.14 -4.20
N PRO A 197 0.05 15.98 -4.49
CA PRO A 197 -1.24 15.52 -5.03
C PRO A 197 -1.17 14.75 -6.37
N THR A 198 -0.11 14.93 -7.17
CA THR A 198 0.08 14.24 -8.45
C THR A 198 0.67 12.84 -8.32
N VAL A 199 1.06 12.41 -7.11
CA VAL A 199 1.69 11.10 -6.87
C VAL A 199 0.69 9.98 -7.09
N LYS A 200 1.14 8.90 -7.76
CA LYS A 200 0.35 7.68 -7.95
C LYS A 200 0.91 6.56 -7.09
N ILE A 201 0.04 5.85 -6.34
CA ILE A 201 0.48 4.77 -5.46
C ILE A 201 -0.42 3.54 -5.66
N GLY A 202 0.21 2.42 -5.99
CA GLY A 202 -0.43 1.12 -6.20
C GLY A 202 -0.90 0.45 -4.91
N ALA A 203 -1.67 -0.63 -5.09
CA ALA A 203 -2.34 -1.35 -4.01
C ALA A 203 -1.36 -1.93 -2.97
N TYR A 204 -1.82 -1.98 -1.71
CA TYR A 204 -1.11 -2.60 -0.57
C TYR A 204 0.29 -2.01 -0.31
N THR A 205 0.57 -0.80 -0.78
CA THR A 205 1.79 -0.07 -0.49
C THR A 205 1.70 0.62 0.86
N ILE A 206 2.82 0.62 1.60
CA ILE A 206 2.94 1.28 2.90
C ILE A 206 3.90 2.46 2.76
N ILE A 207 3.41 3.67 3.00
CA ILE A 207 4.22 4.87 3.15
C ILE A 207 4.36 5.14 4.64
N GLY A 208 5.54 4.85 5.15
CA GLY A 208 5.89 4.97 6.56
C GLY A 208 6.23 6.40 7.00
N PRO A 209 6.82 6.55 8.21
CA PRO A 209 7.12 7.86 8.79
C PRO A 209 8.19 8.62 8.02
N GLU A 210 8.14 9.96 8.15
CA GLU A 210 9.15 10.91 7.65
C GLU A 210 9.42 10.78 6.13
N CYS A 211 8.40 10.39 5.36
CA CYS A 211 8.46 10.35 3.90
C CYS A 211 8.09 11.71 3.30
N VAL A 212 8.86 12.15 2.31
CA VAL A 212 8.49 13.28 1.43
C VAL A 212 8.51 12.76 0.00
N ILE A 213 7.36 12.80 -0.69
CA ILE A 213 7.20 12.29 -2.05
C ILE A 213 6.78 13.45 -2.94
N GLU A 214 7.67 13.83 -3.84
CA GLU A 214 7.51 14.99 -4.70
C GLU A 214 6.59 14.71 -5.91
N GLU A 215 6.39 15.72 -6.75
CA GLU A 215 5.46 15.69 -7.87
C GLU A 215 5.73 14.59 -8.90
N ASN A 216 4.67 14.05 -9.50
CA ASN A 216 4.68 13.07 -10.57
C ASN A 216 5.41 11.75 -10.25
N VAL A 217 5.68 11.46 -8.99
CA VAL A 217 6.24 10.18 -8.57
C VAL A 217 5.17 9.09 -8.75
N GLN A 218 5.58 7.95 -9.29
CA GLN A 218 4.73 6.77 -9.49
C GLN A 218 5.28 5.62 -8.66
N ILE A 219 4.47 5.05 -7.80
CA ILE A 219 4.83 3.94 -6.91
C ILE A 219 3.91 2.76 -7.21
N GLY A 220 4.49 1.61 -7.48
CA GLY A 220 3.80 0.36 -7.72
C GLY A 220 3.11 -0.21 -6.48
N SER A 221 2.66 -1.44 -6.59
CA SER A 221 1.98 -2.18 -5.51
C SER A 221 2.97 -2.86 -4.57
N PHE A 222 2.53 -3.15 -3.33
CA PHE A 222 3.30 -3.89 -2.33
C PHE A 222 4.65 -3.25 -1.96
N CYS A 223 4.83 -1.96 -2.19
CA CYS A 223 6.04 -1.24 -1.80
C CYS A 223 6.03 -0.89 -0.31
N ARG A 224 7.23 -0.77 0.28
CA ARG A 224 7.43 -0.20 1.61
C ARG A 224 8.43 0.93 1.55
N ILE A 225 8.00 2.15 1.84
CA ILE A 225 8.81 3.36 1.79
C ILE A 225 8.71 4.06 3.13
N GLU A 226 9.82 4.29 3.81
CA GLU A 226 9.87 4.97 5.11
C GLU A 226 11.18 5.77 5.24
N TYR A 227 11.16 6.86 5.98
CA TYR A 227 12.34 7.72 6.18
C TYR A 227 13.03 8.06 4.85
N ALA A 228 12.26 8.52 3.86
CA ALA A 228 12.76 8.72 2.51
C ALA A 228 12.25 10.01 1.87
N ILE A 229 13.14 10.66 1.10
CA ILE A 229 12.78 11.75 0.21
C ILE A 229 12.87 11.23 -1.23
N ILE A 230 11.73 11.14 -1.91
CA ILE A 230 11.64 10.71 -3.31
C ILE A 230 11.37 11.93 -4.17
N LYS A 231 12.31 12.26 -5.03
CA LYS A 231 12.24 13.44 -5.88
C LYS A 231 11.40 13.19 -7.13
N LYS A 232 11.01 14.28 -7.76
CA LYS A 232 10.04 14.33 -8.86
C LYS A 232 10.31 13.39 -10.02
N ASN A 233 9.22 12.96 -10.69
CA ASN A 233 9.21 12.12 -11.89
C ASN A 233 9.85 10.73 -11.71
N THR A 234 10.15 10.31 -10.48
CA THR A 234 10.73 8.99 -10.19
C THR A 234 9.66 7.91 -10.30
N LYS A 235 10.02 6.76 -10.92
CA LYS A 235 9.16 5.59 -11.07
C LYS A 235 9.67 4.45 -10.21
N ILE A 236 8.82 3.95 -9.34
CA ILE A 236 9.10 2.85 -8.41
C ILE A 236 8.13 1.72 -8.76
N PHE A 237 8.67 0.58 -9.14
CA PHE A 237 7.88 -0.59 -9.52
C PHE A 237 7.47 -1.41 -8.28
N ASP A 238 6.82 -2.54 -8.50
CA ASP A 238 6.21 -3.31 -7.41
C ASP A 238 7.24 -3.93 -6.46
N SER A 239 6.85 -4.10 -5.19
CA SER A 239 7.64 -4.77 -4.15
C SER A 239 8.99 -4.12 -3.83
N VAL A 240 9.15 -2.83 -4.09
CA VAL A 240 10.37 -2.07 -3.75
C VAL A 240 10.35 -1.67 -2.28
N CYS A 241 11.51 -1.81 -1.60
CA CYS A 241 11.69 -1.38 -0.21
C CYS A 241 12.71 -0.25 -0.11
N ILE A 242 12.31 0.93 0.38
CA ILE A 242 13.16 2.11 0.54
C ILE A 242 13.12 2.61 1.97
N GLY A 243 14.29 2.89 2.54
CA GLY A 243 14.43 3.52 3.85
C GLY A 243 14.20 2.58 5.03
N THR A 244 14.07 1.29 4.79
CA THR A 244 13.97 0.26 5.83
C THR A 244 15.25 0.19 6.66
N LEU A 245 15.18 -0.50 7.79
CA LEU A 245 16.30 -0.63 8.73
C LEU A 245 17.58 -1.12 8.04
N PRO A 246 18.72 -0.47 8.29
CA PRO A 246 20.00 -0.91 7.73
C PRO A 246 20.40 -2.29 8.26
N GLN A 247 21.05 -3.08 7.42
CA GLN A 247 21.65 -4.36 7.80
C GLN A 247 23.02 -4.13 8.44
N ASP A 248 23.05 -3.30 9.48
CA ASP A 248 24.25 -3.00 10.27
C ASP A 248 23.95 -3.29 11.74
N ILE A 249 24.67 -4.25 12.33
CA ILE A 249 24.52 -4.64 13.74
C ILE A 249 24.85 -3.50 14.73
N LYS A 250 25.54 -2.45 14.28
CA LYS A 250 25.88 -1.27 15.08
C LYS A 250 24.77 -0.22 15.11
N PHE A 251 23.76 -0.34 14.27
CA PHE A 251 22.64 0.60 14.20
C PHE A 251 21.82 0.55 15.48
N LYS A 252 21.63 1.70 16.13
CA LYS A 252 20.94 1.84 17.42
C LYS A 252 19.60 2.58 17.31
N GLY A 253 19.07 2.76 16.09
CA GLY A 253 17.83 3.50 15.88
C GLY A 253 18.03 4.99 15.59
N GLU A 254 19.22 5.41 15.15
CA GLU A 254 19.52 6.79 14.80
C GLU A 254 18.57 7.34 13.75
N LYS A 255 18.25 8.64 13.85
CA LYS A 255 17.43 9.31 12.85
C LYS A 255 18.21 9.51 11.56
N THR A 256 17.94 8.68 10.59
CA THR A 256 18.63 8.59 9.30
C THR A 256 17.64 8.44 8.16
N LEU A 257 18.05 8.73 6.93
CA LEU A 257 17.13 8.73 5.79
C LEU A 257 17.78 8.27 4.48
N VAL A 258 16.91 8.07 3.47
CA VAL A 258 17.27 7.84 2.07
C VAL A 258 16.87 9.06 1.24
N ILE A 259 17.69 9.43 0.26
CA ILE A 259 17.33 10.42 -0.75
C ILE A 259 17.43 9.77 -2.13
N ILE A 260 16.32 9.76 -2.88
CA ILE A 260 16.28 9.34 -4.28
C ILE A 260 16.09 10.57 -5.15
N GLY A 261 16.97 10.74 -6.12
CA GLY A 261 16.97 11.87 -7.05
C GLY A 261 15.81 11.86 -8.05
N GLU A 262 15.85 12.83 -8.95
CA GLU A 262 14.81 13.00 -9.98
C GLU A 262 14.94 12.01 -11.12
N ASN A 263 13.81 11.70 -11.80
CA ASN A 263 13.75 10.89 -13.01
C ASN A 263 14.37 9.49 -12.85
N CYS A 264 14.43 8.96 -11.65
CA CYS A 264 14.94 7.61 -11.40
C CYS A 264 13.91 6.55 -11.76
N VAL A 265 14.41 5.36 -12.08
CA VAL A 265 13.58 4.16 -12.30
C VAL A 265 14.10 3.06 -11.38
N LEU A 266 13.26 2.62 -10.44
CA LEU A 266 13.55 1.53 -9.53
C LEU A 266 12.64 0.36 -9.90
N ARG A 267 13.23 -0.75 -10.36
CA ARG A 267 12.49 -1.94 -10.78
C ARG A 267 12.15 -2.81 -9.58
N GLU A 268 11.42 -3.87 -9.88
CA GLU A 268 10.81 -4.77 -8.89
C GLU A 268 11.85 -5.31 -7.91
N PHE A 269 11.47 -5.42 -6.63
CA PHE A 269 12.28 -5.97 -5.54
C PHE A 269 13.60 -5.23 -5.27
N VAL A 270 13.78 -4.01 -5.75
CA VAL A 270 14.92 -3.17 -5.36
C VAL A 270 14.84 -2.87 -3.87
N THR A 271 15.98 -2.92 -3.19
CA THR A 271 16.09 -2.56 -1.77
C THR A 271 17.13 -1.45 -1.57
N ILE A 272 16.76 -0.40 -0.83
CA ILE A 272 17.65 0.72 -0.50
C ILE A 272 17.50 1.02 0.98
N HIS A 273 18.53 0.73 1.77
CA HIS A 273 18.50 0.93 3.21
C HIS A 273 18.90 2.35 3.59
N ARG A 274 18.28 2.90 4.65
CA ARG A 274 18.67 4.21 5.19
C ARG A 274 20.07 4.19 5.79
N GLY A 275 20.65 5.37 5.95
CA GLY A 275 22.00 5.52 6.48
C GLY A 275 22.16 5.06 7.92
N THR A 276 23.40 4.98 8.36
CA THR A 276 23.79 4.80 9.76
C THR A 276 24.67 5.97 10.20
N SER A 277 25.98 5.79 10.21
CA SER A 277 26.95 6.80 10.68
C SER A 277 27.02 8.05 9.81
N SER A 278 26.82 7.96 8.49
CA SER A 278 26.74 9.12 7.61
C SER A 278 25.35 9.77 7.57
N LYS A 279 24.36 9.19 8.26
CA LYS A 279 22.96 9.60 8.36
C LYS A 279 22.15 9.51 7.07
N ILE A 280 22.77 9.40 5.92
CA ILE A 280 22.09 9.44 4.61
C ILE A 280 22.63 8.37 3.68
N THR A 281 21.72 7.62 3.04
CA THR A 281 21.98 6.87 1.81
C THR A 281 21.40 7.65 0.65
N SER A 282 22.12 7.85 -0.44
CA SER A 282 21.64 8.66 -1.56
C SER A 282 21.82 8.00 -2.92
N VAL A 283 20.84 8.20 -3.79
CA VAL A 283 20.87 7.89 -5.22
C VAL A 283 20.61 9.17 -5.97
N GLY A 284 21.50 9.51 -6.92
CA GLY A 284 21.42 10.71 -7.73
C GLY A 284 20.30 10.69 -8.75
N ASN A 285 20.32 11.64 -9.68
CA ASN A 285 19.28 11.79 -10.71
C ASN A 285 19.48 10.82 -11.87
N ASN A 286 18.39 10.54 -12.62
CA ASN A 286 18.36 9.74 -13.85
C ASN A 286 18.96 8.33 -13.67
N CYS A 287 18.91 7.77 -12.48
CA CYS A 287 19.43 6.44 -12.22
C CYS A 287 18.42 5.35 -12.60
N TYR A 288 18.95 4.20 -13.07
CA TYR A 288 18.17 3.03 -13.41
C TYR A 288 18.62 1.82 -12.58
N LEU A 289 17.85 1.45 -11.58
CA LEU A 289 18.09 0.31 -10.72
C LEU A 289 17.20 -0.85 -11.15
N MET A 290 17.80 -1.90 -11.72
CA MET A 290 17.06 -3.06 -12.23
C MET A 290 16.67 -4.00 -11.09
N ALA A 291 15.81 -4.95 -11.42
CA ALA A 291 15.20 -5.82 -10.43
C ALA A 291 16.22 -6.54 -9.53
N TYR A 292 15.86 -6.66 -8.24
CA TYR A 292 16.67 -7.26 -7.17
C TYR A 292 18.01 -6.56 -6.90
N SER A 293 18.26 -5.35 -7.44
CA SER A 293 19.47 -4.63 -7.03
C SER A 293 19.37 -4.11 -5.61
N HIS A 294 20.50 -4.00 -4.93
CA HIS A 294 20.58 -3.61 -3.52
C HIS A 294 21.56 -2.46 -3.30
N VAL A 295 21.11 -1.45 -2.58
CA VAL A 295 21.94 -0.32 -2.09
C VAL A 295 21.91 -0.34 -0.57
N ALA A 296 23.00 -0.75 0.06
CA ALA A 296 23.12 -0.77 1.50
C ALA A 296 23.24 0.65 2.11
N HIS A 297 23.27 0.70 3.42
CA HIS A 297 23.37 1.91 4.22
C HIS A 297 24.61 2.77 3.87
N ASP A 298 24.47 4.08 4.00
CA ASP A 298 25.55 5.07 3.80
C ASP A 298 26.19 5.08 2.39
N CYS A 299 25.57 4.41 1.41
CA CYS A 299 26.01 4.48 0.03
C CYS A 299 25.73 5.85 -0.59
N LYS A 300 26.62 6.30 -1.46
CA LYS A 300 26.45 7.50 -2.29
C LYS A 300 26.51 7.09 -3.76
N VAL A 301 25.38 7.07 -4.44
CA VAL A 301 25.27 6.78 -5.87
C VAL A 301 25.06 8.10 -6.60
N GLY A 302 25.93 8.39 -7.59
CA GLY A 302 25.87 9.58 -8.42
C GLY A 302 24.73 9.60 -9.43
N ASN A 303 24.80 10.51 -10.38
CA ASN A 303 23.80 10.66 -11.43
C ASN A 303 24.02 9.69 -12.60
N ASP A 304 22.98 9.41 -13.38
CA ASP A 304 23.04 8.58 -14.60
C ASP A 304 23.64 7.18 -14.37
N VAL A 305 23.52 6.63 -13.16
CA VAL A 305 24.03 5.31 -12.81
C VAL A 305 23.04 4.23 -13.19
N ILE A 306 23.56 3.15 -13.78
CA ILE A 306 22.79 1.95 -14.08
C ILE A 306 23.29 0.81 -13.21
N ILE A 307 22.38 0.18 -12.46
CA ILE A 307 22.66 -1.04 -11.69
C ILE A 307 21.80 -2.15 -12.29
N ALA A 308 22.43 -3.10 -12.95
CA ALA A 308 21.73 -4.22 -13.55
C ALA A 308 21.24 -5.22 -12.50
N ASN A 309 20.44 -6.19 -12.92
CA ASN A 309 19.78 -7.16 -12.04
C ASN A 309 20.74 -7.78 -11.01
N CYS A 310 20.30 -7.82 -9.76
CA CYS A 310 21.05 -8.37 -8.62
C CYS A 310 22.42 -7.70 -8.35
N GLY A 311 22.67 -6.51 -8.92
CA GLY A 311 23.85 -5.72 -8.56
C GLY A 311 23.75 -5.25 -7.12
N THR A 312 24.80 -5.49 -6.31
CA THR A 312 24.75 -5.32 -4.85
C THR A 312 25.90 -4.41 -4.38
N LEU A 313 25.51 -3.32 -3.71
CA LEU A 313 26.44 -2.39 -3.05
C LEU A 313 26.39 -2.67 -1.53
N ALA A 314 27.51 -3.04 -0.95
CA ALA A 314 27.63 -3.10 0.51
C ALA A 314 27.73 -1.70 1.12
N GLY A 315 27.70 -1.59 2.45
CA GLY A 315 27.70 -0.28 3.14
C GLY A 315 28.84 0.66 2.75
N HIS A 316 28.57 1.97 2.75
CA HIS A 316 29.55 3.05 2.49
C HIS A 316 30.20 3.01 1.10
N VAL A 317 29.60 2.37 0.12
CA VAL A 317 30.08 2.39 -1.26
C VAL A 317 29.79 3.74 -1.88
N THR A 318 30.76 4.30 -2.60
CA THR A 318 30.59 5.52 -3.41
C THR A 318 30.67 5.14 -4.88
N VAL A 319 29.61 5.44 -5.63
CA VAL A 319 29.52 5.25 -7.08
C VAL A 319 29.41 6.64 -7.71
N GLU A 320 30.36 7.00 -8.58
CA GLU A 320 30.35 8.29 -9.26
C GLU A 320 29.43 8.28 -10.50
N ASP A 321 29.26 9.44 -11.15
CA ASP A 321 28.30 9.62 -12.24
C ASP A 321 28.57 8.71 -13.46
N GLY A 322 27.49 8.24 -14.07
CA GLY A 322 27.50 7.51 -15.33
C GLY A 322 28.12 6.11 -15.25
N VAL A 323 28.29 5.57 -14.06
CA VAL A 323 28.78 4.20 -13.86
C VAL A 323 27.72 3.20 -14.32
N ASN A 324 28.21 2.12 -14.95
CA ASN A 324 27.37 0.99 -15.34
C ASN A 324 27.80 -0.27 -14.57
N ILE A 325 26.94 -0.78 -13.72
CA ILE A 325 27.15 -1.98 -12.89
C ILE A 325 26.40 -3.13 -13.54
N GLY A 326 27.13 -4.13 -14.02
CA GLY A 326 26.56 -5.33 -14.63
C GLY A 326 25.79 -6.21 -13.65
N GLY A 327 25.01 -7.15 -14.18
CA GLY A 327 24.23 -8.07 -13.36
C GLY A 327 25.10 -8.94 -12.47
N LEU A 328 24.58 -9.30 -11.27
CA LEU A 328 25.26 -10.14 -10.29
C LEU A 328 26.62 -9.59 -9.79
N VAL A 329 26.86 -8.30 -9.93
CA VAL A 329 28.06 -7.64 -9.39
C VAL A 329 27.91 -7.45 -7.89
N ALA A 330 28.93 -7.81 -7.11
CA ALA A 330 28.99 -7.49 -5.70
C ALA A 330 30.18 -6.53 -5.40
N ILE A 331 29.86 -5.42 -4.72
CA ILE A 331 30.82 -4.37 -4.39
C ILE A 331 31.02 -4.33 -2.87
N HIS A 332 32.26 -4.55 -2.45
CA HIS A 332 32.63 -4.57 -1.04
C HIS A 332 32.47 -3.19 -0.39
N GLN A 333 32.17 -3.16 0.90
CA GLN A 333 32.02 -1.93 1.69
C GLN A 333 33.23 -0.98 1.56
N TYR A 334 32.94 0.32 1.61
CA TYR A 334 33.94 1.41 1.49
C TYR A 334 34.67 1.49 0.14
N THR A 335 34.19 0.79 -0.89
CA THR A 335 34.78 0.84 -2.24
C THR A 335 34.27 2.07 -3.00
N ARG A 336 35.15 2.70 -3.78
CA ARG A 336 34.82 3.79 -4.67
C ARG A 336 34.86 3.34 -6.12
N ILE A 337 33.79 3.65 -6.87
CA ILE A 337 33.68 3.36 -8.29
C ILE A 337 33.72 4.68 -9.05
N GLY A 338 34.79 4.91 -9.79
CA GLY A 338 35.04 6.17 -10.48
C GLY A 338 34.13 6.38 -11.69
N LYS A 339 33.96 7.64 -12.05
CA LYS A 339 33.09 8.15 -13.12
C LYS A 339 33.19 7.35 -14.40
N LEU A 340 32.05 7.03 -15.01
CA LEU A 340 31.94 6.31 -16.28
C LEU A 340 32.63 4.94 -16.31
N ALA A 341 32.92 4.35 -15.16
CA ALA A 341 33.42 2.99 -15.11
C ALA A 341 32.33 1.98 -15.51
N MET A 342 32.77 0.82 -16.00
CA MET A 342 31.92 -0.30 -16.34
C MET A 342 32.36 -1.53 -15.54
N LEU A 343 31.44 -2.12 -14.79
CA LEU A 343 31.66 -3.35 -14.04
C LEU A 343 30.99 -4.50 -14.81
N GLY A 344 31.78 -5.43 -15.30
CA GLY A 344 31.27 -6.59 -16.03
C GLY A 344 30.43 -7.50 -15.14
N GLY A 345 29.43 -8.18 -15.70
CA GLY A 345 28.55 -9.06 -14.96
C GLY A 345 29.32 -10.11 -14.14
N GLY A 346 28.84 -10.41 -12.92
CA GLY A 346 29.45 -11.34 -11.98
C GLY A 346 30.78 -10.87 -11.36
N ALA A 347 31.16 -9.60 -11.52
CA ALA A 347 32.41 -9.11 -10.93
C ALA A 347 32.32 -8.96 -9.40
N MET A 348 33.33 -9.45 -8.68
CA MET A 348 33.49 -9.30 -7.23
C MET A 348 34.50 -8.17 -6.95
N VAL A 349 33.98 -6.96 -6.63
CA VAL A 349 34.77 -5.74 -6.54
C VAL A 349 35.17 -5.48 -5.09
N SER A 350 36.41 -5.69 -4.74
CA SER A 350 36.95 -5.51 -3.37
C SER A 350 37.86 -4.29 -3.21
N LYS A 351 38.20 -3.60 -4.31
CA LYS A 351 39.08 -2.43 -4.37
C LYS A 351 38.46 -1.34 -5.23
N ASP A 352 38.97 -0.12 -5.10
CA ASP A 352 38.50 1.02 -5.87
C ASP A 352 38.69 0.80 -7.38
N VAL A 353 37.71 1.21 -8.16
CA VAL A 353 37.74 1.14 -9.63
C VAL A 353 38.00 2.53 -10.17
N PRO A 354 39.13 2.78 -10.84
CA PRO A 354 39.41 4.10 -11.38
C PRO A 354 38.40 4.57 -12.44
N PRO A 355 38.22 5.89 -12.65
CA PRO A 355 37.30 6.42 -13.64
C PRO A 355 37.58 5.89 -15.05
N TYR A 356 36.55 5.71 -15.86
CA TYR A 356 36.59 5.33 -17.27
C TYR A 356 37.01 3.88 -17.54
N PHE A 357 37.23 3.05 -16.53
CA PHE A 357 37.74 1.69 -16.70
C PHE A 357 36.61 0.65 -16.79
N ILE A 358 36.98 -0.45 -17.45
CA ILE A 358 36.21 -1.71 -17.39
C ILE A 358 36.92 -2.64 -16.38
N VAL A 359 36.15 -3.19 -15.45
CA VAL A 359 36.61 -4.27 -14.57
C VAL A 359 35.70 -5.48 -14.72
N ALA A 360 36.27 -6.69 -14.54
CA ALA A 360 35.52 -7.93 -14.57
C ALA A 360 36.25 -9.05 -13.81
N GLY A 361 35.51 -10.08 -13.44
CA GLY A 361 35.98 -11.31 -12.82
C GLY A 361 35.90 -11.31 -11.29
N ASP A 362 36.15 -12.47 -10.70
CA ASP A 362 36.30 -12.69 -9.26
C ASP A 362 37.81 -12.98 -8.98
N ARG A 363 38.49 -12.13 -8.26
CA ARG A 363 38.29 -10.74 -7.87
C ARG A 363 38.43 -9.81 -9.07
N ALA A 364 37.64 -8.72 -9.07
CA ALA A 364 37.59 -7.80 -10.21
C ALA A 364 38.98 -7.23 -10.59
N GLU A 365 39.32 -7.34 -11.86
CA GLU A 365 40.56 -6.87 -12.46
C GLU A 365 40.29 -5.86 -13.58
N LEU A 366 41.26 -4.95 -13.80
CA LEU A 366 41.19 -3.99 -14.90
C LEU A 366 41.31 -4.69 -16.25
N ARG A 367 40.33 -4.54 -17.11
CA ARG A 367 40.28 -5.13 -18.48
C ARG A 367 40.64 -4.10 -19.56
N GLY A 368 40.45 -2.82 -19.31
CA GLY A 368 40.73 -1.76 -20.26
C GLY A 368 39.93 -0.49 -19.98
N ILE A 369 39.77 0.32 -21.00
CA ILE A 369 39.00 1.58 -20.96
C ILE A 369 37.59 1.35 -21.50
N ASN A 370 36.59 1.95 -20.90
CA ASN A 370 35.18 1.94 -21.31
C ASN A 370 34.95 2.84 -22.55
N VAL A 371 35.60 2.52 -23.67
CA VAL A 371 35.53 3.32 -24.90
C VAL A 371 34.09 3.53 -25.38
N ILE A 372 33.24 2.50 -25.27
CA ILE A 372 31.84 2.57 -25.72
C ILE A 372 31.07 3.55 -24.86
N GLY A 373 31.22 3.47 -23.51
CA GLY A 373 30.57 4.36 -22.58
C GLY A 373 30.99 5.82 -22.78
N LEU A 374 32.29 6.05 -22.98
CA LEU A 374 32.85 7.39 -23.25
C LEU A 374 32.27 7.99 -24.55
N LYS A 375 32.21 7.21 -25.64
CA LYS A 375 31.60 7.65 -26.92
C LYS A 375 30.12 8.01 -26.75
N ARG A 376 29.34 7.18 -26.03
CA ARG A 376 27.92 7.43 -25.76
C ARG A 376 27.70 8.71 -24.94
N LYS A 377 28.65 9.10 -24.11
CA LYS A 377 28.62 10.34 -23.32
C LYS A 377 29.26 11.54 -24.04
N GLY A 378 29.55 11.41 -25.34
CA GLY A 378 30.01 12.53 -26.21
C GLY A 378 31.47 12.88 -26.08
N PHE A 379 32.31 12.00 -25.53
CA PHE A 379 33.76 12.27 -25.51
C PHE A 379 34.35 12.24 -26.93
N SER A 380 35.15 13.23 -27.27
CA SER A 380 35.86 13.30 -28.56
C SER A 380 36.86 12.14 -28.70
N ILE A 381 37.15 11.77 -29.95
CA ILE A 381 38.14 10.71 -30.26
C ILE A 381 39.50 11.06 -29.61
N GLU A 382 39.88 12.33 -29.62
CA GLU A 382 41.16 12.83 -29.04
C GLU A 382 41.18 12.63 -27.51
N LYS A 383 40.13 13.02 -26.80
CA LYS A 383 40.01 12.79 -25.36
C LYS A 383 40.10 11.31 -25.01
N ILE A 384 39.39 10.45 -25.76
CA ILE A 384 39.44 8.99 -25.55
C ILE A 384 40.85 8.45 -25.83
N LYS A 385 41.55 8.99 -26.83
CA LYS A 385 42.92 8.62 -27.16
C LYS A 385 43.88 8.98 -26.01
N LYS A 386 43.79 10.19 -25.45
CA LYS A 386 44.59 10.63 -24.30
C LYS A 386 44.36 9.76 -23.05
N ILE A 387 43.10 9.46 -22.72
CA ILE A 387 42.75 8.54 -21.62
C ILE A 387 43.37 7.16 -21.86
N LYS A 388 43.28 6.62 -23.08
CA LYS A 388 43.83 5.31 -23.45
C LYS A 388 45.36 5.24 -23.40
N GLU A 389 46.04 6.32 -23.80
CA GLU A 389 47.48 6.45 -23.69
C GLU A 389 47.92 6.50 -22.24
N SER A 390 47.27 7.30 -21.42
CA SER A 390 47.52 7.36 -19.98
C SER A 390 47.29 6.01 -19.28
N TYR A 391 46.20 5.31 -19.64
CA TYR A 391 46.00 3.93 -19.16
C TYR A 391 47.19 3.01 -19.49
N LYS A 392 47.69 3.03 -20.74
CA LYS A 392 48.84 2.20 -21.13
C LYS A 392 50.09 2.55 -20.31
N ARG A 393 50.37 3.84 -20.07
CA ARG A 393 51.51 4.31 -19.32
C ARG A 393 51.40 3.98 -17.82
N LEU A 394 50.23 4.16 -17.23
CA LEU A 394 50.01 3.90 -15.80
C LEU A 394 49.97 2.38 -15.49
N PHE A 395 49.39 1.58 -16.35
CA PHE A 395 49.07 0.18 -16.02
C PHE A 395 49.70 -0.88 -16.89
N ARG A 396 50.26 -0.51 -18.08
CA ARG A 396 50.91 -1.42 -19.01
C ARG A 396 52.41 -1.19 -19.14
N SER A 397 52.95 -0.14 -18.49
CA SER A 397 54.39 0.05 -18.32
C SER A 397 54.91 -0.97 -17.31
N LYS A 398 56.19 -1.29 -17.39
CA LYS A 398 56.83 -2.17 -16.38
C LYS A 398 57.18 -1.42 -15.08
N LEU A 399 56.77 -0.14 -14.96
CA LEU A 399 57.12 0.72 -13.82
C LEU A 399 56.15 0.46 -12.65
N PRO A 400 56.61 0.64 -11.41
CA PRO A 400 55.75 0.78 -10.25
C PRO A 400 54.73 1.91 -10.49
N LEU A 401 53.47 1.73 -10.02
CA LEU A 401 52.39 2.69 -10.30
C LEU A 401 52.74 4.14 -9.86
N ALA A 402 53.40 4.27 -8.71
CA ALA A 402 53.84 5.60 -8.21
C ALA A 402 54.81 6.31 -9.16
N GLU A 403 55.76 5.58 -9.76
CA GLU A 403 56.70 6.14 -10.74
C GLU A 403 55.98 6.43 -12.08
N ALA A 404 55.08 5.54 -12.50
CA ALA A 404 54.28 5.76 -13.69
C ALA A 404 53.42 7.03 -13.58
N ILE A 405 52.82 7.26 -12.40
CA ILE A 405 52.07 8.49 -12.11
C ILE A 405 52.97 9.72 -12.25
N LYS A 406 54.16 9.75 -11.60
CA LYS A 406 55.11 10.88 -11.70
C LYS A 406 55.50 11.18 -13.13
N LYS A 407 55.74 10.14 -13.96
CA LYS A 407 56.07 10.33 -15.38
C LYS A 407 54.91 10.91 -16.19
N VAL A 408 53.69 10.47 -15.95
CA VAL A 408 52.51 11.00 -16.63
C VAL A 408 52.24 12.45 -16.18
N GLU A 409 52.44 12.79 -14.90
CA GLU A 409 52.26 14.16 -14.37
C GLU A 409 53.30 15.14 -14.87
N ALA A 410 54.49 14.68 -15.22
CA ALA A 410 55.56 15.54 -15.78
C ALA A 410 55.32 15.94 -17.25
N GLU A 411 54.28 15.46 -17.88
CA GLU A 411 53.91 15.83 -19.24
C GLU A 411 53.21 17.19 -19.29
N ASN A 412 53.62 18.07 -20.22
CA ASN A 412 53.14 19.45 -20.28
C ASN A 412 51.66 19.65 -20.64
N GLU A 413 50.95 18.59 -21.05
CA GLU A 413 49.56 18.69 -21.53
C GLU A 413 48.68 17.58 -20.97
N LEU A 414 48.45 17.60 -19.65
CA LEU A 414 47.43 16.70 -19.07
C LEU A 414 46.04 17.24 -19.29
N THR A 415 45.16 16.45 -19.91
CA THR A 415 43.74 16.77 -19.95
C THR A 415 43.09 16.66 -18.56
N GLU A 416 41.98 17.37 -18.36
CA GLU A 416 41.23 17.30 -17.10
C GLU A 416 40.86 15.88 -16.71
N GLU A 417 40.47 15.05 -17.69
CA GLU A 417 40.09 13.66 -17.49
C GLU A 417 41.28 12.82 -16.96
N VAL A 418 42.49 13.08 -17.45
CA VAL A 418 43.69 12.36 -17.01
C VAL A 418 44.12 12.83 -15.62
N LYS A 419 44.06 14.12 -15.33
CA LYS A 419 44.26 14.64 -13.98
C LYS A 419 43.31 14.02 -12.98
N TYR A 420 42.03 14.05 -13.31
CA TYR A 420 40.99 13.45 -12.47
C TYR A 420 41.22 11.94 -12.20
N MET A 421 41.61 11.17 -13.20
CA MET A 421 41.96 9.75 -13.05
C MET A 421 43.16 9.57 -12.10
N ILE A 422 44.18 10.38 -12.20
CA ILE A 422 45.37 10.34 -11.34
C ILE A 422 45.02 10.72 -9.90
N ASP A 423 44.23 11.78 -9.69
CA ASP A 423 43.79 12.22 -8.38
C ASP A 423 42.92 11.18 -7.69
N PHE A 424 42.03 10.52 -8.45
CA PHE A 424 41.24 9.39 -7.94
C PHE A 424 42.14 8.25 -7.45
N ILE A 425 43.16 7.88 -8.23
CA ILE A 425 44.10 6.82 -7.89
C ILE A 425 44.90 7.18 -6.64
N LYS A 426 45.45 8.42 -6.56
CA LYS A 426 46.21 8.91 -5.42
C LYS A 426 45.40 8.96 -4.12
N SER A 427 44.12 9.34 -4.22
CA SER A 427 43.22 9.44 -3.06
C SER A 427 42.62 8.10 -2.60
N SER A 428 42.90 7.02 -3.30
CA SER A 428 42.36 5.69 -2.96
C SER A 428 42.95 5.16 -1.65
N LYS A 429 42.08 4.95 -0.65
CA LYS A 429 42.49 4.38 0.64
C LYS A 429 42.51 2.84 0.63
N ARG A 430 41.69 2.20 -0.19
CA ARG A 430 41.59 0.75 -0.31
C ARG A 430 42.58 0.15 -1.32
N GLY A 431 43.26 1.00 -2.07
CA GLY A 431 43.99 0.61 -3.27
C GLY A 431 43.03 0.31 -4.44
N ILE A 432 43.57 0.33 -5.64
CA ILE A 432 42.79 0.15 -6.86
C ILE A 432 42.82 -1.29 -7.39
N CYS A 433 41.83 -1.65 -8.19
CA CYS A 433 41.85 -2.88 -8.99
C CYS A 433 43.11 -2.91 -9.87
N ARG A 434 43.75 -4.07 -10.00
CA ARG A 434 44.98 -4.24 -10.78
C ARG A 434 44.69 -4.97 -12.10
N ILE A 435 45.60 -4.88 -13.04
CA ILE A 435 45.55 -5.70 -14.25
C ILE A 435 45.84 -7.17 -13.90
N ALA A 436 45.15 -8.09 -14.58
CA ALA A 436 45.47 -9.50 -14.54
C ALA A 436 46.95 -9.73 -14.85
N ARG A 437 47.69 -10.39 -13.96
CA ARG A 437 48.99 -10.89 -14.32
C ARG A 437 48.80 -12.00 -15.37
N LYS A 438 49.38 -11.89 -16.55
CA LYS A 438 49.47 -13.06 -17.44
C LYS A 438 50.13 -14.17 -16.66
N LYS A 439 49.40 -15.26 -16.45
CA LYS A 439 49.98 -16.53 -16.04
C LYS A 439 50.95 -17.02 -17.10
#